data_c95f3aef1c5b9b2cdc1df493282d9926
#
_entry.id   c95f3aef1c5b9b2cdc1df493282d9926
#
_cell.length_a   1.000
_cell.length_b   1.000
_cell.length_c   1.000
_cell.angle_alpha   90.00
_cell.angle_beta   90.00
_cell.angle_gamma   90.00
#
_symmetry.space_group_name_H-M   'P 1'
#
loop_
_entity.id
_entity.type
_entity.pdbx_description
1 polymer ?
#
loop_
_entity_poly.entity_id
_entity_poly.type
_entity_poly.pdbx_seq_one_letter_code
_entity_poly.pdbx_strand_id
1 'polypeptide(L)'
;VAAVKKLVEEDRVFALVGGLGTANNLGVMDYLVQNNVPHLAPATGSGMMANPVKKNVFQVQINYTIEGILLTQYALDKLGGKKLAVFYQNDVFGQEGLAAINAELKKRGLAEAVAVSYEAADTNFAAQALKLQTSGADTTILFAVPKPGASVIAEMNKIGYQPKVLASSVINDPSIFQLAGPGIEGLITDGWMPPHDDLTDPKI
;
A
#
# COMPACT_ATOMS: atom_id res chain seq x y z
N VAL A 1 5.83 -16.00 -12.18
CA VAL A 1 5.11 -17.12 -12.84
C VAL A 1 5.99 -18.36 -12.91
N ALA A 2 7.20 -18.30 -13.52
CA ALA A 2 8.05 -19.48 -13.70
C ALA A 2 8.35 -20.23 -12.39
N ALA A 3 8.76 -19.53 -11.32
CA ALA A 3 9.03 -20.14 -10.02
C ALA A 3 7.80 -20.89 -9.45
N VAL A 4 6.60 -20.31 -9.58
CA VAL A 4 5.36 -20.96 -9.13
C VAL A 4 5.06 -22.22 -9.94
N LYS A 5 5.25 -22.18 -11.26
CA LYS A 5 5.10 -23.38 -12.09
C LYS A 5 6.05 -24.49 -11.66
N LYS A 6 7.32 -24.17 -11.41
CA LYS A 6 8.29 -25.15 -10.90
C LYS A 6 7.83 -25.77 -9.59
N LEU A 7 7.41 -24.97 -8.62
CA LEU A 7 6.89 -25.45 -7.33
C LEU A 7 5.70 -26.41 -7.51
N VAL A 8 4.79 -26.11 -8.42
CA VAL A 8 3.59 -26.91 -8.64
C VAL A 8 3.87 -28.18 -9.47
N GLU A 9 4.58 -28.04 -10.58
CA GLU A 9 4.75 -29.11 -11.58
C GLU A 9 5.89 -30.06 -11.21
N GLU A 10 7.03 -29.51 -10.74
CA GLU A 10 8.23 -30.30 -10.42
C GLU A 10 8.28 -30.68 -8.94
N ASP A 11 8.18 -29.69 -8.05
CA ASP A 11 8.30 -29.90 -6.60
C ASP A 11 6.99 -30.41 -5.96
N ARG A 12 5.87 -30.35 -6.68
CA ARG A 12 4.53 -30.87 -6.29
C ARG A 12 4.09 -30.39 -4.91
N VAL A 13 4.23 -29.10 -4.64
CA VAL A 13 3.85 -28.51 -3.35
C VAL A 13 2.35 -28.65 -3.09
N PHE A 14 1.97 -28.91 -1.84
CA PHE A 14 0.58 -29.00 -1.41
C PHE A 14 -0.13 -27.63 -1.49
N ALA A 15 0.55 -26.55 -1.13
CA ALA A 15 0.02 -25.20 -1.11
C ALA A 15 1.12 -24.17 -1.33
N LEU A 16 0.76 -22.97 -1.80
CA LEU A 16 1.61 -21.79 -1.72
C LEU A 16 1.19 -20.94 -0.53
N VAL A 17 2.17 -20.44 0.22
CA VAL A 17 1.95 -19.54 1.36
C VAL A 17 2.65 -18.22 1.09
N GLY A 18 1.94 -17.11 1.27
CA GLY A 18 2.50 -15.78 1.03
C GLY A 18 2.56 -15.42 -0.46
N GLY A 19 3.68 -14.85 -0.87
CA GLY A 19 3.86 -14.21 -2.18
C GLY A 19 3.61 -12.71 -2.09
N LEU A 20 4.69 -11.91 -2.24
CA LEU A 20 4.61 -10.46 -2.08
C LEU A 20 4.19 -9.77 -3.38
N GLY A 21 3.26 -8.81 -3.24
CA GLY A 21 2.89 -7.86 -4.28
C GLY A 21 1.66 -8.26 -5.09
N THR A 22 0.81 -7.29 -5.37
CA THR A 22 -0.47 -7.48 -6.04
C THR A 22 -0.32 -8.06 -7.44
N ALA A 23 0.51 -7.44 -8.27
CA ALA A 23 0.73 -7.88 -9.66
C ALA A 23 1.28 -9.31 -9.72
N ASN A 24 2.20 -9.67 -8.81
CA ASN A 24 2.79 -11.00 -8.74
C ASN A 24 1.75 -12.07 -8.39
N ASN A 25 0.93 -11.80 -7.37
CA ASN A 25 -0.10 -12.73 -6.92
C ASN A 25 -1.23 -12.88 -7.95
N LEU A 26 -1.68 -11.79 -8.55
CA LEU A 26 -2.67 -11.84 -9.64
C LEU A 26 -2.13 -12.60 -10.86
N GLY A 27 -0.85 -12.42 -11.20
CA GLY A 27 -0.20 -13.08 -12.34
C GLY A 27 -0.08 -14.60 -12.22
N VAL A 28 -0.27 -15.17 -11.02
CA VAL A 28 -0.24 -16.62 -10.78
C VAL A 28 -1.58 -17.20 -10.33
N MET A 29 -2.52 -16.35 -9.98
CA MET A 29 -3.78 -16.75 -9.35
C MET A 29 -4.60 -17.72 -10.22
N ASP A 30 -4.82 -17.40 -11.47
CA ASP A 30 -5.62 -18.26 -12.36
C ASP A 30 -4.97 -19.62 -12.57
N TYR A 31 -3.65 -19.65 -12.69
CA TYR A 31 -2.88 -20.90 -12.78
C TYR A 31 -3.07 -21.77 -11.53
N LEU A 32 -2.98 -21.18 -10.34
CA LEU A 32 -3.20 -21.90 -9.07
C LEU A 32 -4.64 -22.40 -8.92
N VAL A 33 -5.62 -21.57 -9.33
CA VAL A 33 -7.04 -21.96 -9.31
C VAL A 33 -7.29 -23.13 -10.23
N GLN A 34 -6.77 -23.10 -11.46
CA GLN A 34 -6.94 -24.18 -12.45
C GLN A 34 -6.29 -25.50 -12.00
N ASN A 35 -5.14 -25.41 -11.33
CA ASN A 35 -4.42 -26.59 -10.83
C ASN A 35 -4.86 -27.02 -9.41
N ASN A 36 -5.88 -26.40 -8.84
CA ASN A 36 -6.40 -26.68 -7.49
C ASN A 36 -5.34 -26.56 -6.37
N VAL A 37 -4.34 -25.72 -6.53
CA VAL A 37 -3.30 -25.47 -5.52
C VAL A 37 -3.80 -24.38 -4.57
N PRO A 38 -3.90 -24.64 -3.26
CA PRO A 38 -4.27 -23.61 -2.29
C PRO A 38 -3.25 -22.47 -2.26
N HIS A 39 -3.75 -21.23 -2.27
CA HIS A 39 -2.94 -20.03 -2.09
C HIS A 39 -3.33 -19.36 -0.77
N LEU A 40 -2.49 -19.51 0.23
CA LEU A 40 -2.73 -19.08 1.59
C LEU A 40 -2.01 -17.77 1.87
N ALA A 41 -2.72 -16.81 2.43
CA ALA A 41 -2.19 -15.52 2.88
C ALA A 41 -1.30 -14.82 1.82
N PRO A 42 -1.76 -14.65 0.55
CA PRO A 42 -1.04 -13.82 -0.40
C PRO A 42 -0.83 -12.42 0.21
N ALA A 43 0.41 -11.92 0.18
CA ALA A 43 0.76 -10.62 0.75
C ALA A 43 0.32 -9.49 -0.19
N THR A 44 -0.98 -9.24 -0.22
CA THR A 44 -1.66 -8.18 -0.95
C THR A 44 -3.04 -7.93 -0.34
N GLY A 45 -3.44 -6.66 -0.27
CA GLY A 45 -4.80 -6.24 0.11
C GLY A 45 -5.74 -6.03 -1.08
N SER A 46 -5.34 -6.42 -2.30
CA SER A 46 -6.19 -6.22 -3.47
C SER A 46 -7.53 -6.94 -3.36
N GLY A 47 -8.62 -6.22 -3.61
CA GLY A 47 -9.96 -6.78 -3.67
C GLY A 47 -10.12 -7.85 -4.75
N MET A 48 -9.30 -7.83 -5.79
CA MET A 48 -9.31 -8.81 -6.89
C MET A 48 -8.92 -10.23 -6.44
N MET A 49 -8.23 -10.38 -5.31
CA MET A 49 -7.93 -11.71 -4.75
C MET A 49 -9.17 -12.42 -4.22
N ALA A 50 -10.10 -11.66 -3.63
CA ALA A 50 -11.29 -12.19 -2.95
C ALA A 50 -12.60 -12.00 -3.74
N ASN A 51 -12.62 -11.11 -4.73
CA ASN A 51 -13.82 -10.82 -5.52
C ASN A 51 -13.53 -10.89 -7.04
N PRO A 52 -14.13 -11.83 -7.80
CA PRO A 52 -15.04 -12.86 -7.30
C PRO A 52 -14.33 -13.91 -6.42
N VAL A 53 -15.08 -14.53 -5.51
CA VAL A 53 -14.56 -15.56 -4.61
C VAL A 53 -13.97 -16.73 -5.39
N LYS A 54 -12.77 -17.16 -4.99
CA LYS A 54 -12.06 -18.33 -5.54
C LYS A 54 -11.90 -19.38 -4.46
N LYS A 55 -12.22 -20.63 -4.81
CA LYS A 55 -12.33 -21.75 -3.83
C LYS A 55 -11.02 -22.09 -3.10
N ASN A 56 -9.89 -21.69 -3.64
CA ASN A 56 -8.56 -22.06 -3.13
C ASN A 56 -7.64 -20.84 -2.88
N VAL A 57 -8.19 -19.64 -2.82
CA VAL A 57 -7.45 -18.40 -2.47
C VAL A 57 -7.97 -17.88 -1.13
N PHE A 58 -7.07 -17.71 -0.16
CA PHE A 58 -7.38 -17.33 1.21
C PHE A 58 -6.59 -16.09 1.61
N GLN A 59 -7.16 -14.92 1.32
CA GLN A 59 -6.60 -13.62 1.65
C GLN A 59 -6.80 -13.31 3.14
N VAL A 60 -5.79 -12.71 3.79
CA VAL A 60 -5.84 -12.34 5.20
C VAL A 60 -5.56 -10.86 5.46
N GLN A 61 -4.96 -10.15 4.49
CA GLN A 61 -4.69 -8.72 4.63
C GLN A 61 -5.96 -7.88 4.48
N ILE A 62 -5.96 -6.71 5.12
CA ILE A 62 -6.99 -5.70 4.92
C ILE A 62 -7.08 -5.29 3.44
N ASN A 63 -8.29 -5.01 2.99
CA ASN A 63 -8.53 -4.59 1.61
C ASN A 63 -8.07 -3.14 1.39
N TYR A 64 -7.34 -2.87 0.30
CA TYR A 64 -6.83 -1.54 -0.05
C TYR A 64 -7.93 -0.49 -0.23
N THR A 65 -9.13 -0.90 -0.63
CA THR A 65 -10.29 0.01 -0.66
C THR A 65 -10.65 0.48 0.75
N ILE A 66 -10.64 -0.42 1.74
CA ILE A 66 -10.91 -0.07 3.14
C ILE A 66 -9.81 0.83 3.67
N GLU A 67 -8.53 0.51 3.43
CA GLU A 67 -7.39 1.35 3.82
C GLU A 67 -7.52 2.76 3.24
N GLY A 68 -7.74 2.88 1.94
CA GLY A 68 -7.88 4.18 1.27
C GLY A 68 -9.01 5.02 1.85
N ILE A 69 -10.16 4.42 2.18
CA ILE A 69 -11.28 5.09 2.84
C ILE A 69 -10.87 5.56 4.24
N LEU A 70 -10.29 4.67 5.07
CA LEU A 70 -9.93 4.99 6.45
C LEU A 70 -8.85 6.08 6.53
N LEU A 71 -7.80 5.98 5.70
CA LEU A 71 -6.74 6.99 5.63
C LEU A 71 -7.30 8.35 5.20
N THR A 72 -8.24 8.38 4.22
CA THR A 72 -8.90 9.62 3.80
C THR A 72 -9.74 10.21 4.93
N GLN A 73 -10.53 9.40 5.61
CA GLN A 73 -11.35 9.84 6.74
C GLN A 73 -10.47 10.39 7.86
N TYR A 74 -9.39 9.71 8.19
CA TYR A 74 -8.46 10.17 9.22
C TYR A 74 -7.77 11.48 8.82
N ALA A 75 -7.32 11.59 7.57
CA ALA A 75 -6.72 12.81 7.03
C ALA A 75 -7.65 14.03 7.17
N LEU A 76 -8.92 13.86 6.82
CA LEU A 76 -9.90 14.93 6.84
C LEU A 76 -10.43 15.23 8.26
N ASP A 77 -10.86 14.19 8.98
CA ASP A 77 -11.63 14.32 10.21
C ASP A 77 -10.75 14.49 11.47
N LYS A 78 -9.55 13.94 11.47
CA LYS A 78 -8.62 13.99 12.61
C LYS A 78 -7.48 14.97 12.39
N LEU A 79 -6.93 15.01 11.18
CA LEU A 79 -5.82 15.90 10.91
C LEU A 79 -6.25 17.25 10.30
N GLY A 80 -7.53 17.40 9.90
CA GLY A 80 -8.05 18.61 9.29
C GLY A 80 -7.41 18.94 7.94
N GLY A 81 -7.05 17.91 7.18
CA GLY A 81 -6.53 18.02 5.81
C GLY A 81 -7.55 18.71 4.91
N LYS A 82 -7.09 19.64 4.06
CA LYS A 82 -7.95 20.40 3.14
C LYS A 82 -7.71 20.05 1.68
N LYS A 83 -6.46 19.74 1.34
CA LYS A 83 -6.06 19.35 0.00
C LYS A 83 -5.15 18.14 0.07
N LEU A 84 -5.60 17.03 -0.47
CA LEU A 84 -4.89 15.76 -0.43
C LEU A 84 -4.08 15.53 -1.71
N ALA A 85 -2.89 14.95 -1.54
CA ALA A 85 -2.13 14.32 -2.62
C ALA A 85 -1.91 12.84 -2.32
N VAL A 86 -1.76 12.03 -3.36
CA VAL A 86 -1.45 10.61 -3.23
C VAL A 86 -0.19 10.30 -4.03
N PHE A 87 0.83 9.80 -3.34
CA PHE A 87 2.00 9.18 -3.97
C PHE A 87 1.77 7.67 -4.03
N TYR A 88 1.77 7.10 -5.23
CA TYR A 88 1.35 5.70 -5.38
C TYR A 88 2.17 4.95 -6.43
N GLN A 89 2.35 3.64 -6.21
CA GLN A 89 2.93 2.75 -7.22
C GLN A 89 1.98 2.62 -8.41
N ASN A 90 2.49 2.79 -9.62
CA ASN A 90 1.69 2.75 -10.84
C ASN A 90 1.35 1.31 -11.26
N ASP A 91 0.66 0.61 -10.37
CA ASP A 91 0.12 -0.73 -10.61
C ASP A 91 -1.23 -0.91 -9.90
N VAL A 92 -1.77 -2.13 -9.92
CA VAL A 92 -3.08 -2.44 -9.30
C VAL A 92 -3.11 -2.05 -7.82
N PHE A 93 -2.02 -2.24 -7.06
CA PHE A 93 -1.93 -1.86 -5.66
C PHE A 93 -2.20 -0.36 -5.45
N GLY A 94 -1.38 0.48 -6.07
CA GLY A 94 -1.49 1.92 -5.89
C GLY A 94 -2.76 2.51 -6.51
N GLN A 95 -3.22 1.95 -7.64
CA GLN A 95 -4.45 2.37 -8.31
C GLN A 95 -5.70 2.05 -7.49
N GLU A 96 -5.78 0.90 -6.82
CA GLU A 96 -6.89 0.59 -5.90
C GLU A 96 -6.94 1.57 -4.74
N GLY A 97 -5.78 1.90 -4.15
CA GLY A 97 -5.69 2.90 -3.08
C GLY A 97 -6.13 4.29 -3.53
N LEU A 98 -5.60 4.77 -4.67
CA LEU A 98 -6.00 6.06 -5.24
C LEU A 98 -7.49 6.13 -5.56
N ALA A 99 -8.04 5.07 -6.15
CA ALA A 99 -9.48 5.00 -6.46
C ALA A 99 -10.34 5.07 -5.20
N ALA A 100 -9.94 4.39 -4.13
CA ALA A 100 -10.65 4.40 -2.85
C ALA A 100 -10.62 5.78 -2.19
N ILE A 101 -9.48 6.46 -2.20
CA ILE A 101 -9.30 7.82 -1.70
C ILE A 101 -10.22 8.78 -2.46
N ASN A 102 -10.18 8.74 -3.80
CA ASN A 102 -11.01 9.61 -4.63
C ASN A 102 -12.50 9.33 -4.48
N ALA A 103 -12.90 8.08 -4.29
CA ALA A 103 -14.29 7.71 -4.02
C ALA A 103 -14.79 8.31 -2.68
N GLU A 104 -13.98 8.28 -1.63
CA GLU A 104 -14.34 8.88 -0.33
C GLU A 104 -14.35 10.42 -0.42
N LEU A 105 -13.41 11.04 -1.12
CA LEU A 105 -13.41 12.49 -1.38
C LEU A 105 -14.67 12.91 -2.15
N LYS A 106 -15.00 12.20 -3.22
CA LYS A 106 -16.22 12.45 -4.01
C LYS A 106 -17.50 12.32 -3.18
N LYS A 107 -17.59 11.30 -2.33
CA LYS A 107 -18.72 11.10 -1.41
C LYS A 107 -18.91 12.30 -0.48
N ARG A 108 -17.83 13.00 -0.14
CA ARG A 108 -17.84 14.20 0.70
C ARG A 108 -17.97 15.52 -0.08
N GLY A 109 -18.13 15.45 -1.40
CA GLY A 109 -18.22 16.63 -2.26
C GLY A 109 -16.90 17.39 -2.41
N LEU A 110 -15.77 16.74 -2.16
CA LEU A 110 -14.44 17.32 -2.27
C LEU A 110 -13.81 16.99 -3.63
N ALA A 111 -12.83 17.82 -4.03
CA ALA A 111 -12.03 17.56 -5.23
C ALA A 111 -11.17 16.30 -5.06
N GLU A 112 -10.89 15.62 -6.17
CA GLU A 112 -9.98 14.47 -6.20
C GLU A 112 -8.59 14.85 -5.69
N ALA A 113 -7.90 13.89 -5.10
CA ALA A 113 -6.53 14.05 -4.66
C ALA A 113 -5.59 14.26 -5.85
N VAL A 114 -4.52 15.03 -5.63
CA VAL A 114 -3.46 15.15 -6.64
C VAL A 114 -2.70 13.84 -6.75
N ALA A 115 -2.79 13.19 -7.89
CA ALA A 115 -2.19 11.88 -8.14
C ALA A 115 -0.73 12.03 -8.62
N VAL A 116 0.22 11.44 -7.90
CA VAL A 116 1.64 11.41 -8.24
C VAL A 116 2.12 9.96 -8.22
N SER A 117 2.30 9.38 -9.39
CA SER A 117 2.72 7.98 -9.54
C SER A 117 4.24 7.82 -9.56
N TYR A 118 4.67 6.59 -9.26
CA TYR A 118 6.02 6.11 -9.51
C TYR A 118 5.97 4.68 -10.10
N GLU A 119 7.00 4.31 -10.84
CA GLU A 119 7.18 2.94 -11.35
C GLU A 119 7.96 2.08 -10.36
N ALA A 120 7.69 0.78 -10.31
CA ALA A 120 8.37 -0.14 -9.38
C ALA A 120 9.90 -0.17 -9.56
N ALA A 121 10.40 0.22 -10.74
CA ALA A 121 11.83 0.30 -11.05
C ALA A 121 12.46 1.67 -10.70
N ASP A 122 11.67 2.66 -10.29
CA ASP A 122 12.17 4.00 -9.97
C ASP A 122 13.06 3.96 -8.71
N THR A 123 14.15 4.71 -8.78
CA THR A 123 15.12 4.85 -7.67
C THR A 123 15.35 6.29 -7.24
N ASN A 124 14.83 7.28 -7.98
CA ASN A 124 14.93 8.70 -7.69
C ASN A 124 13.53 9.33 -7.70
N PHE A 125 13.19 10.02 -6.62
CA PHE A 125 11.86 10.56 -6.38
C PHE A 125 11.83 12.08 -6.22
N ALA A 126 12.90 12.79 -6.59
CA ALA A 126 13.00 14.25 -6.48
C ALA A 126 11.89 14.95 -7.31
N ALA A 127 11.61 14.45 -8.51
CA ALA A 127 10.56 14.99 -9.36
C ALA A 127 9.16 14.81 -8.77
N GLN A 128 8.91 13.64 -8.16
CA GLN A 128 7.65 13.36 -7.47
C GLN A 128 7.48 14.24 -6.23
N ALA A 129 8.54 14.40 -5.41
CA ALA A 129 8.52 15.30 -4.26
C ALA A 129 8.22 16.75 -4.66
N LEU A 130 8.83 17.24 -5.75
CA LEU A 130 8.54 18.57 -6.28
C LEU A 130 7.10 18.70 -6.78
N LYS A 131 6.54 17.66 -7.44
CA LYS A 131 5.13 17.66 -7.86
C LYS A 131 4.19 17.71 -6.66
N LEU A 132 4.48 16.95 -5.59
CA LEU A 132 3.73 16.99 -4.36
C LEU A 132 3.76 18.39 -3.72
N GLN A 133 4.93 19.01 -3.61
CA GLN A 133 5.09 20.37 -3.08
C GLN A 133 4.33 21.40 -3.91
N THR A 134 4.53 21.41 -5.23
CA THR A 134 3.89 22.39 -6.13
C THR A 134 2.39 22.19 -6.25
N SER A 135 1.87 21.03 -5.89
CA SER A 135 0.43 20.78 -5.80
C SER A 135 -0.24 21.64 -4.73
N GLY A 136 0.51 22.09 -3.72
CA GLY A 136 -0.02 22.80 -2.55
C GLY A 136 -0.89 21.91 -1.64
N ALA A 137 -0.73 20.59 -1.70
CA ALA A 137 -1.41 19.68 -0.78
C ALA A 137 -0.84 19.85 0.63
N ASP A 138 -1.71 19.85 1.62
CA ASP A 138 -1.34 19.91 3.05
C ASP A 138 -1.23 18.52 3.69
N THR A 139 -1.70 17.52 2.98
CA THR A 139 -1.70 16.13 3.42
C THR A 139 -1.36 15.21 2.25
N THR A 140 -0.39 14.31 2.46
CA THR A 140 0.03 13.32 1.46
C THR A 140 -0.24 11.91 1.97
N ILE A 141 -0.91 11.09 1.17
CA ILE A 141 -1.16 9.67 1.47
C ILE A 141 -0.25 8.82 0.58
N LEU A 142 0.46 7.88 1.17
CA LEU A 142 1.40 7.00 0.46
C LEU A 142 0.79 5.61 0.27
N PHE A 143 0.50 5.22 -0.97
CA PHE A 143 0.29 3.85 -1.39
C PHE A 143 1.57 3.35 -2.09
N ALA A 144 2.59 3.12 -1.28
CA ALA A 144 3.95 2.80 -1.72
C ALA A 144 4.52 1.63 -0.92
N VAL A 145 5.51 0.96 -1.49
CA VAL A 145 6.32 -0.01 -0.73
C VAL A 145 7.39 0.70 0.09
N PRO A 146 8.00 0.08 1.13
CA PRO A 146 8.84 0.78 2.12
C PRO A 146 9.94 1.66 1.52
N LYS A 147 10.76 1.15 0.59
CA LYS A 147 11.90 1.90 0.04
C LYS A 147 11.48 3.15 -0.76
N PRO A 148 10.57 3.09 -1.74
CA PRO A 148 10.03 4.28 -2.40
C PRO A 148 9.37 5.27 -1.45
N GLY A 149 8.58 4.77 -0.48
CA GLY A 149 7.94 5.61 0.53
C GLY A 149 8.94 6.38 1.38
N ALA A 150 9.96 5.70 1.91
CA ALA A 150 11.05 6.34 2.64
C ALA A 150 11.80 7.38 1.78
N SER A 151 12.08 7.02 0.53
CA SER A 151 12.84 7.89 -0.38
C SER A 151 12.06 9.15 -0.75
N VAL A 152 10.75 9.06 -1.03
CA VAL A 152 9.97 10.27 -1.32
C VAL A 152 9.84 11.18 -0.10
N ILE A 153 9.71 10.62 1.11
CA ILE A 153 9.74 11.40 2.35
C ILE A 153 11.07 12.15 2.50
N ALA A 154 12.18 11.45 2.27
CA ALA A 154 13.50 12.07 2.33
C ALA A 154 13.66 13.22 1.31
N GLU A 155 13.16 13.03 0.07
CA GLU A 155 13.19 14.10 -0.95
C GLU A 155 12.27 15.27 -0.59
N MET A 156 11.07 15.02 -0.04
CA MET A 156 10.19 16.07 0.46
C MET A 156 10.88 16.91 1.54
N ASN A 157 11.57 16.28 2.49
CA ASN A 157 12.32 16.97 3.54
C ASN A 157 13.46 17.82 2.99
N LYS A 158 14.22 17.32 2.00
CA LYS A 158 15.32 18.08 1.35
C LYS A 158 14.86 19.39 0.72
N ILE A 159 13.65 19.42 0.17
CA ILE A 159 13.07 20.61 -0.46
C ILE A 159 12.20 21.45 0.50
N GLY A 160 12.18 21.11 1.80
CA GLY A 160 11.42 21.84 2.82
C GLY A 160 9.89 21.65 2.72
N TYR A 161 9.43 20.60 2.07
CA TYR A 161 8.00 20.28 2.01
C TYR A 161 7.64 19.30 3.12
N GLN A 162 6.84 19.75 4.07
CA GLN A 162 6.45 19.03 5.29
C GLN A 162 4.93 18.94 5.43
N PRO A 163 4.24 18.19 4.56
CA PRO A 163 2.81 17.93 4.72
C PRO A 163 2.58 16.95 5.88
N LYS A 164 1.33 16.79 6.29
CA LYS A 164 0.93 15.61 7.09
C LYS A 164 1.06 14.37 6.21
N VAL A 165 1.75 13.34 6.68
CA VAL A 165 1.99 12.12 5.88
C VAL A 165 1.29 10.94 6.52
N LEU A 166 0.43 10.30 5.73
CA LEU A 166 -0.20 9.03 6.07
C LEU A 166 0.24 7.97 5.06
N ALA A 167 0.20 6.71 5.45
CA ALA A 167 0.55 5.64 4.53
C ALA A 167 -0.26 4.36 4.78
N SER A 168 -0.46 3.59 3.72
CA SER A 168 -1.00 2.23 3.77
C SER A 168 -0.14 1.33 4.66
N SER A 169 -0.76 0.33 5.27
CA SER A 169 -0.13 -0.70 6.10
C SER A 169 1.07 -1.40 5.44
N VAL A 170 1.16 -1.36 4.12
CA VAL A 170 2.30 -1.91 3.35
C VAL A 170 3.63 -1.25 3.74
N ILE A 171 3.59 0.00 4.18
CA ILE A 171 4.78 0.75 4.64
C ILE A 171 5.11 0.49 6.11
N ASN A 172 4.20 -0.11 6.86
CA ASN A 172 4.39 -0.39 8.28
C ASN A 172 5.40 -1.53 8.51
N ASP A 173 6.65 -1.24 8.18
CA ASP A 173 7.81 -2.13 8.30
C ASP A 173 8.93 -1.39 9.03
N PRO A 174 9.57 -1.99 10.05
CA PRO A 174 10.65 -1.34 10.81
C PRO A 174 11.81 -0.82 9.96
N SER A 175 12.04 -1.38 8.78
CA SER A 175 13.09 -0.92 7.87
C SER A 175 12.90 0.53 7.40
N ILE A 176 11.66 1.04 7.44
CA ILE A 176 11.38 2.42 7.02
C ILE A 176 12.09 3.45 7.90
N PHE A 177 12.25 3.17 9.21
CA PHE A 177 12.97 4.05 10.12
C PHE A 177 14.46 4.18 9.74
N GLN A 178 15.06 3.08 9.28
CA GLN A 178 16.45 3.09 8.82
C GLN A 178 16.60 3.80 7.47
N LEU A 179 15.62 3.64 6.58
CA LEU A 179 15.66 4.17 5.22
C LEU A 179 15.34 5.66 5.15
N ALA A 180 14.38 6.14 5.92
CA ALA A 180 13.94 7.55 5.91
C ALA A 180 14.67 8.42 6.93
N GLY A 181 15.31 7.79 7.93
CA GLY A 181 15.97 8.51 9.01
C GLY A 181 15.01 9.41 9.81
N PRO A 182 15.50 10.53 10.39
CA PRO A 182 14.68 11.42 11.22
C PRO A 182 13.47 12.04 10.49
N GLY A 183 13.50 12.06 9.17
CA GLY A 183 12.44 12.65 8.35
C GLY A 183 11.12 11.89 8.36
N ILE A 184 11.08 10.71 8.98
CA ILE A 184 9.85 9.91 9.11
C ILE A 184 8.99 10.31 10.32
N GLU A 185 9.51 11.13 11.21
CA GLU A 185 8.78 11.53 12.41
C GLU A 185 7.43 12.15 12.04
N GLY A 186 6.37 11.67 12.69
CA GLY A 186 5.00 12.09 12.40
C GLY A 186 4.31 11.33 11.27
N LEU A 187 4.95 10.34 10.64
CA LEU A 187 4.27 9.41 9.74
C LEU A 187 3.20 8.63 10.48
N ILE A 188 2.01 8.58 9.91
CA ILE A 188 0.87 7.80 10.42
C ILE A 188 0.60 6.67 9.45
N THR A 189 0.59 5.43 9.94
CA THR A 189 0.18 4.27 9.15
C THR A 189 -1.09 3.65 9.72
N ASP A 190 -1.89 3.03 8.88
CA ASP A 190 -2.87 2.10 9.36
C ASP A 190 -2.22 0.73 9.62
N GLY A 191 -2.96 -0.15 10.26
CA GLY A 191 -2.53 -1.51 10.56
C GLY A 191 -3.73 -2.42 10.73
N TRP A 192 -3.57 -3.68 10.40
CA TRP A 192 -4.62 -4.71 10.52
C TRP A 192 -4.28 -5.78 11.57
N MET A 193 -3.09 -5.67 12.15
CA MET A 193 -2.66 -6.45 13.31
C MET A 193 -2.08 -5.51 14.37
N PRO A 194 -2.20 -5.84 15.66
CA PRO A 194 -1.50 -5.11 16.71
C PRO A 194 0.02 -5.22 16.49
N PRO A 195 0.81 -4.25 16.98
CA PRO A 195 2.27 -4.33 16.93
C PRO A 195 2.74 -5.64 17.57
N HIS A 196 3.53 -6.42 16.83
CA HIS A 196 4.01 -7.73 17.28
C HIS A 196 5.01 -7.67 18.44
N ASP A 197 5.51 -6.50 18.75
CA ASP A 197 6.43 -6.19 19.84
C ASP A 197 5.72 -5.65 21.11
N ASP A 198 4.43 -5.37 21.01
CA ASP A 198 3.62 -5.00 22.18
C ASP A 198 3.05 -6.24 22.86
N LEU A 199 3.90 -6.92 23.64
CA LEU A 199 3.51 -8.10 24.42
C LEU A 199 2.54 -7.79 25.59
N THR A 200 2.16 -6.52 25.78
CA THR A 200 1.19 -6.11 26.79
C THR A 200 -0.24 -6.06 26.26
N ASP A 201 -0.44 -6.13 24.97
CA ASP A 201 -1.77 -6.20 24.36
C ASP A 201 -2.42 -7.55 24.69
N PRO A 202 -3.58 -7.56 25.42
CA PRO A 202 -4.24 -8.80 25.82
C PRO A 202 -4.79 -9.62 24.63
N LYS A 203 -4.66 -9.14 23.39
CA LYS A 203 -5.04 -9.84 22.16
C LYS A 203 -3.86 -10.55 21.48
N ILE A 204 -2.66 -10.38 21.99
CA ILE A 204 -1.45 -11.09 21.60
C ILE A 204 -1.18 -12.19 22.64
#